data_f9968e26b38dc3d856981a66abeea59a
#
_entry.id   f9968e26b38dc3d856981a66abeea59a
#
_cell.length_a   1.000
_cell.length_b   1.000
_cell.length_c   1.000
_cell.angle_alpha   90.00
_cell.angle_beta   90.00
_cell.angle_gamma   90.00
#
_symmetry.space_group_name_H-M   'P 1'
#
loop_
_entity.id
_entity.type
_entity.pdbx_description
1 polymer ?
#
loop_
_entity_poly.entity_id
_entity_poly.type
_entity_poly.pdbx_seq_one_letter_code
_entity_poly.pdbx_strand_id
1 'polypeptide(L)'
;MRITPISFFSLLFLINGFLATAQNSFFNAAEGQYWLSTDLHIHTVFSDGAVWPSIRVEEARREGLDLIAMTEHLEYQPHEEDIPHPNRNRSYILASDMLQEGEKLQVINGSEITREMPPGHINAVFVKDANALLHKDSLTGIQQANKQGAFVFWNHPNWDAHRKDGIARLEPFHKFLIQNKLLHGIEVVNETTFSEEALSLALEHKLTILGTSDIHGLTDWAYNLSNGGHRPITFVSVRDKSAEAVKEALFNRQTVVWFNDLIIGQEALIAKLIQENIDFGTPSYAEDLSLMKVKVTNKSSLPFQMEYTGEYSFHQRSSVFTIPAKASIELIIKTKTKEKSIELPFRVLNAIIGPKRFLDYTFLVK
;
A
#
# COMPACT_ATOMS: atom_id res chain seq x y z
N MET A 1 -4.18 -76.01 26.80
CA MET A 1 -3.81 -75.21 25.69
C MET A 1 -4.06 -73.69 26.10
N ARG A 2 -3.02 -72.97 26.46
CA ARG A 2 -3.13 -71.57 26.94
C ARG A 2 -2.78 -70.68 25.76
N ILE A 3 -3.70 -69.81 25.35
CA ILE A 3 -3.52 -68.82 24.31
C ILE A 3 -3.15 -67.49 25.00
N THR A 4 -1.93 -67.02 24.76
CA THR A 4 -1.46 -65.66 25.21
C THR A 4 -1.90 -64.61 24.22
N PRO A 5 -2.42 -63.44 24.66
CA PRO A 5 -2.76 -62.34 23.75
C PRO A 5 -1.50 -61.56 23.39
N ILE A 6 -1.31 -61.31 22.10
CA ILE A 6 -0.30 -60.44 21.53
C ILE A 6 -0.83 -59.00 21.62
N SER A 7 -0.18 -58.16 22.43
CA SER A 7 -0.45 -56.71 22.50
C SER A 7 0.16 -56.01 21.30
N PHE A 8 -0.69 -55.44 20.45
CA PHE A 8 -0.30 -54.51 19.39
C PHE A 8 -0.12 -53.10 20.00
N PHE A 9 1.13 -52.67 20.13
CA PHE A 9 1.44 -51.26 20.43
C PHE A 9 1.39 -50.48 19.13
N SER A 10 0.31 -49.72 18.91
CA SER A 10 0.21 -48.75 17.82
C SER A 10 0.96 -47.44 18.22
N LEU A 11 2.11 -47.23 17.62
CA LEU A 11 2.88 -46.00 17.76
C LEU A 11 2.25 -44.95 16.84
N LEU A 12 1.43 -44.05 17.42
CA LEU A 12 0.87 -42.90 16.72
C LEU A 12 1.96 -41.85 16.61
N PHE A 13 2.61 -41.72 15.44
CA PHE A 13 3.43 -40.57 15.11
C PHE A 13 2.53 -39.37 14.84
N LEU A 14 2.40 -38.46 15.81
CA LEU A 14 1.87 -37.11 15.59
C LEU A 14 2.91 -36.31 14.78
N ILE A 15 2.75 -36.32 13.47
CA ILE A 15 3.42 -35.35 12.59
C ILE A 15 2.71 -34.03 12.82
N ASN A 16 3.27 -33.20 13.72
CA ASN A 16 2.97 -31.77 13.76
C ASN A 16 3.56 -31.15 12.49
N GLY A 17 2.81 -31.21 11.40
CA GLY A 17 3.07 -30.41 10.23
C GLY A 17 2.86 -28.94 10.60
N PHE A 18 3.92 -28.23 10.89
CA PHE A 18 3.93 -26.77 10.76
C PHE A 18 3.60 -26.47 9.29
N LEU A 19 2.33 -26.20 9.01
CA LEU A 19 1.94 -25.49 7.82
C LEU A 19 2.48 -24.06 8.01
N ALA A 20 3.74 -23.86 7.63
CA ALA A 20 4.21 -22.52 7.31
C ALA A 20 3.35 -22.07 6.13
N THR A 21 2.28 -21.35 6.41
CA THR A 21 1.59 -20.58 5.40
C THR A 21 2.63 -19.61 4.86
N ALA A 22 3.18 -19.92 3.69
CA ALA A 22 3.98 -18.97 2.95
C ALA A 22 3.07 -17.76 2.73
N GLN A 23 3.25 -16.75 3.55
CA GLN A 23 2.49 -15.51 3.46
C GLN A 23 2.87 -14.90 2.11
N ASN A 24 1.96 -14.95 1.16
CA ASN A 24 2.17 -14.43 -0.18
C ASN A 24 2.41 -12.92 -0.09
N SER A 25 3.66 -12.51 -0.21
CA SER A 25 4.00 -11.11 -0.38
C SER A 25 3.29 -10.58 -1.64
N PHE A 26 2.71 -9.40 -1.56
CA PHE A 26 2.04 -8.75 -2.71
C PHE A 26 2.99 -8.56 -3.89
N PHE A 27 4.24 -8.21 -3.60
CA PHE A 27 5.31 -8.01 -4.58
C PHE A 27 6.56 -8.79 -4.22
N ASN A 28 7.27 -9.27 -5.24
CA ASN A 28 8.66 -9.65 -5.06
C ASN A 28 9.51 -8.39 -4.93
N ALA A 29 10.63 -8.53 -4.21
CA ALA A 29 11.63 -7.49 -4.07
C ALA A 29 13.03 -8.10 -4.33
N ALA A 30 14.00 -7.27 -4.66
CA ALA A 30 15.40 -7.67 -4.74
C ALA A 30 15.90 -8.20 -3.37
N GLU A 31 16.97 -9.00 -3.39
CA GLU A 31 17.57 -9.53 -2.16
C GLU A 31 17.91 -8.41 -1.16
N GLY A 32 17.55 -8.61 0.10
CA GLY A 32 17.73 -7.61 1.16
C GLY A 32 16.80 -6.41 1.07
N GLN A 33 15.73 -6.49 0.30
CA GLN A 33 14.67 -5.47 0.22
C GLN A 33 13.29 -6.09 0.41
N TYR A 34 12.34 -5.26 0.85
CA TYR A 34 10.96 -5.66 1.09
C TYR A 34 10.00 -4.57 0.65
N TRP A 35 8.81 -4.98 0.18
CA TRP A 35 7.66 -4.11 0.00
C TRP A 35 6.68 -4.42 1.14
N LEU A 36 6.59 -3.53 2.13
CA LEU A 36 5.66 -3.68 3.25
C LEU A 36 4.36 -2.96 2.94
N SER A 37 3.25 -3.65 3.16
CA SER A 37 1.89 -3.13 2.98
C SER A 37 1.44 -2.39 4.24
N THR A 38 1.01 -1.13 4.07
CA THR A 38 0.61 -0.29 5.20
C THR A 38 -0.72 0.41 4.96
N ASP A 39 -1.48 0.63 6.04
CA ASP A 39 -2.60 1.55 6.09
C ASP A 39 -2.40 2.52 7.26
N LEU A 40 -2.22 3.80 6.93
CA LEU A 40 -1.79 4.82 7.86
C LEU A 40 -2.92 5.76 8.32
N HIS A 41 -4.19 5.43 7.96
CA HIS A 41 -5.35 6.23 8.32
C HIS A 41 -6.57 5.32 8.60
N ILE A 42 -6.86 5.11 9.89
CA ILE A 42 -7.92 4.21 10.33
C ILE A 42 -8.61 4.76 11.59
N HIS A 43 -9.93 4.59 11.69
CA HIS A 43 -10.76 5.01 12.82
C HIS A 43 -11.42 3.85 13.53
N THR A 44 -11.74 4.05 14.82
CA THR A 44 -12.49 3.13 15.67
C THR A 44 -13.55 3.88 16.49
N VAL A 45 -14.24 3.17 17.37
CA VAL A 45 -15.17 3.79 18.33
C VAL A 45 -14.52 4.78 19.30
N PHE A 46 -13.21 4.93 19.25
CA PHE A 46 -12.48 5.94 20.02
C PHE A 46 -12.40 7.31 19.31
N SER A 47 -12.98 7.42 18.13
CA SER A 47 -13.43 8.65 17.49
C SER A 47 -14.82 8.42 16.89
N ASP A 48 -15.00 8.44 15.61
CA ASP A 48 -16.27 8.29 14.90
C ASP A 48 -16.40 7.00 14.11
N GLY A 49 -15.41 6.10 14.23
CA GLY A 49 -15.49 4.77 13.65
C GLY A 49 -16.51 3.87 14.38
N ALA A 50 -17.00 2.86 13.69
CA ALA A 50 -18.05 1.96 14.17
C ALA A 50 -17.54 0.64 14.77
N VAL A 51 -16.21 0.41 14.86
CA VAL A 51 -15.64 -0.86 15.29
C VAL A 51 -14.63 -0.70 16.42
N TRP A 52 -14.44 -1.77 17.19
CA TRP A 52 -13.45 -1.81 18.25
C TRP A 52 -12.02 -1.98 17.71
N PRO A 53 -10.96 -1.45 18.38
CA PRO A 53 -9.58 -1.56 17.91
C PRO A 53 -9.11 -2.98 17.55
N SER A 54 -9.57 -4.00 18.28
CA SER A 54 -9.24 -5.39 17.96
C SER A 54 -9.76 -5.85 16.59
N ILE A 55 -10.88 -5.28 16.12
CA ILE A 55 -11.41 -5.58 14.78
C ILE A 55 -10.46 -5.06 13.70
N ARG A 56 -9.88 -3.86 13.87
CA ARG A 56 -8.89 -3.31 12.94
C ARG A 56 -7.66 -4.21 12.80
N VAL A 57 -7.21 -4.77 13.93
CA VAL A 57 -6.10 -5.74 13.94
C VAL A 57 -6.48 -7.02 13.19
N GLU A 58 -7.67 -7.57 13.42
CA GLU A 58 -8.15 -8.77 12.71
C GLU A 58 -8.36 -8.54 11.21
N GLU A 59 -8.88 -7.38 10.82
CA GLU A 59 -9.00 -6.97 9.42
C GLU A 59 -7.62 -6.91 8.74
N ALA A 60 -6.66 -6.24 9.37
CA ALA A 60 -5.28 -6.13 8.88
C ALA A 60 -4.61 -7.51 8.72
N ARG A 61 -4.81 -8.43 9.67
CA ARG A 61 -4.34 -9.82 9.59
C ARG A 61 -4.92 -10.56 8.40
N ARG A 62 -6.25 -10.52 8.23
CA ARG A 62 -6.94 -11.18 7.13
C ARG A 62 -6.52 -10.65 5.77
N GLU A 63 -6.30 -9.35 5.67
CA GLU A 63 -5.88 -8.68 4.44
C GLU A 63 -4.37 -8.76 4.20
N GLY A 64 -3.59 -9.28 5.16
CA GLY A 64 -2.15 -9.50 5.04
C GLY A 64 -1.32 -8.24 5.11
N LEU A 65 -1.81 -7.20 5.78
CA LEU A 65 -1.05 -5.96 6.00
C LEU A 65 0.16 -6.21 6.93
N ASP A 66 1.21 -5.45 6.72
CA ASP A 66 2.43 -5.49 7.52
C ASP A 66 2.41 -4.45 8.66
N LEU A 67 1.72 -3.31 8.44
CA LEU A 67 1.65 -2.24 9.44
C LEU A 67 0.36 -1.44 9.30
N ILE A 68 -0.25 -1.11 10.43
CA ILE A 68 -1.38 -0.18 10.53
C ILE A 68 -1.10 0.92 11.55
N ALA A 69 -1.63 2.12 11.31
CA ALA A 69 -1.58 3.23 12.26
C ALA A 69 -2.96 3.50 12.83
N MET A 70 -3.09 3.53 14.16
CA MET A 70 -4.32 3.96 14.82
C MET A 70 -4.34 5.50 14.84
N THR A 71 -5.27 6.11 14.10
CA THR A 71 -5.28 7.56 13.82
C THR A 71 -6.63 8.22 14.13
N GLU A 72 -7.13 7.95 15.32
CA GLU A 72 -8.38 8.54 15.80
C GLU A 72 -8.37 10.07 15.66
N HIS A 73 -9.52 10.65 15.36
CA HIS A 73 -9.72 12.09 15.48
C HIS A 73 -9.31 12.60 16.86
N LEU A 74 -8.45 13.59 16.91
CA LEU A 74 -7.93 14.12 18.16
C LEU A 74 -8.98 14.96 18.92
N GLU A 75 -9.74 15.75 18.18
CA GLU A 75 -10.69 16.72 18.72
C GLU A 75 -12.17 16.28 18.59
N TYR A 76 -12.47 15.39 17.67
CA TYR A 76 -13.83 14.91 17.41
C TYR A 76 -14.05 13.54 18.03
N GLN A 77 -14.87 13.47 19.07
CA GLN A 77 -15.11 12.28 19.89
C GLN A 77 -16.62 12.07 20.09
N PRO A 78 -17.37 11.70 19.03
CA PRO A 78 -18.82 11.61 19.10
C PRO A 78 -19.33 10.52 20.06
N HIS A 79 -18.50 9.54 20.41
CA HIS A 79 -18.86 8.45 21.32
C HIS A 79 -18.39 8.66 22.77
N GLU A 80 -17.90 9.86 23.15
CA GLU A 80 -17.28 10.08 24.46
C GLU A 80 -18.23 9.90 25.65
N GLU A 81 -19.54 10.07 25.46
CA GLU A 81 -20.54 9.84 26.51
C GLU A 81 -20.71 8.34 26.82
N ASP A 82 -20.67 7.48 25.80
CA ASP A 82 -20.82 6.03 25.93
C ASP A 82 -19.49 5.33 26.18
N ILE A 83 -18.42 5.84 25.60
CA ILE A 83 -17.06 5.30 25.69
C ILE A 83 -16.09 6.39 26.17
N PRO A 84 -16.10 6.75 27.47
CA PRO A 84 -15.20 7.76 28.02
C PRO A 84 -13.73 7.36 27.86
N HIS A 85 -12.95 8.14 27.14
CA HIS A 85 -11.53 7.85 26.87
C HIS A 85 -10.69 9.13 26.78
N PRO A 86 -10.38 9.77 27.91
CA PRO A 86 -9.59 11.01 27.92
C PRO A 86 -8.17 10.82 27.40
N ASN A 87 -7.66 9.57 27.40
CA ASN A 87 -6.34 9.26 26.88
C ASN A 87 -6.40 8.98 25.36
N ARG A 88 -5.86 9.87 24.55
CA ARG A 88 -5.83 9.77 23.07
C ARG A 88 -4.96 8.63 22.53
N ASN A 89 -4.18 7.97 23.37
CA ASN A 89 -3.44 6.76 23.00
C ASN A 89 -4.26 5.48 23.19
N ARG A 90 -5.51 5.55 23.67
CA ARG A 90 -6.22 4.36 24.16
C ARG A 90 -6.51 3.34 23.06
N SER A 91 -6.92 3.76 21.85
CA SER A 91 -7.16 2.85 20.73
C SER A 91 -5.88 2.11 20.32
N TYR A 92 -4.76 2.83 20.23
CA TYR A 92 -3.45 2.25 19.97
C TYR A 92 -3.04 1.21 21.01
N ILE A 93 -3.20 1.52 22.31
CA ILE A 93 -2.88 0.58 23.39
C ILE A 93 -3.69 -0.71 23.23
N LEU A 94 -5.00 -0.60 23.03
CA LEU A 94 -5.88 -1.78 22.87
C LEU A 94 -5.57 -2.58 21.60
N ALA A 95 -5.24 -1.93 20.50
CA ALA A 95 -4.84 -2.60 19.27
C ALA A 95 -3.49 -3.31 19.44
N SER A 96 -2.51 -2.65 20.09
CA SER A 96 -1.18 -3.23 20.34
C SER A 96 -1.23 -4.43 21.28
N ASP A 97 -2.10 -4.42 22.28
CA ASP A 97 -2.30 -5.54 23.22
C ASP A 97 -2.84 -6.81 22.53
N MET A 98 -3.34 -6.68 21.29
CA MET A 98 -3.82 -7.83 20.50
C MET A 98 -2.70 -8.51 19.72
N LEU A 99 -1.53 -7.90 19.59
CA LEU A 99 -0.42 -8.48 18.85
C LEU A 99 0.21 -9.66 19.61
N GLN A 100 0.58 -10.70 18.86
CA GLN A 100 1.24 -11.88 19.40
C GLN A 100 2.77 -11.75 19.26
N GLU A 101 3.49 -12.39 20.17
CA GLU A 101 4.95 -12.42 20.08
C GLU A 101 5.41 -13.07 18.76
N GLY A 102 6.27 -12.40 18.03
CA GLY A 102 6.77 -12.86 16.71
C GLY A 102 5.79 -12.64 15.55
N GLU A 103 4.67 -11.96 15.78
CA GLU A 103 3.74 -11.61 14.71
C GLU A 103 4.36 -10.62 13.71
N LYS A 104 3.97 -10.77 12.45
CA LYS A 104 4.44 -9.90 11.38
C LYS A 104 3.78 -8.52 11.42
N LEU A 105 2.47 -8.47 11.72
CA LEU A 105 1.70 -7.24 11.77
C LEU A 105 2.24 -6.32 12.86
N GLN A 106 2.41 -5.05 12.52
CA GLN A 106 2.81 -4.00 13.44
C GLN A 106 1.68 -2.98 13.58
N VAL A 107 1.47 -2.50 14.78
CA VAL A 107 0.53 -1.42 15.08
C VAL A 107 1.34 -0.24 15.61
N ILE A 108 1.16 0.93 15.01
CA ILE A 108 1.82 2.16 15.45
C ILE A 108 0.82 3.17 15.97
N ASN A 109 1.29 4.03 16.88
CA ASN A 109 0.49 5.10 17.42
C ASN A 109 0.44 6.27 16.45
N GLY A 110 -0.74 6.86 16.29
CA GLY A 110 -1.00 8.03 15.48
C GLY A 110 -2.18 8.83 16.03
N SER A 111 -2.49 9.91 15.37
CA SER A 111 -3.70 10.67 15.60
C SER A 111 -3.99 11.59 14.43
N GLU A 112 -5.25 11.83 14.15
CA GLU A 112 -5.70 12.81 13.19
C GLU A 112 -6.01 14.14 13.89
N ILE A 113 -5.21 15.16 13.62
CA ILE A 113 -5.46 16.54 14.03
C ILE A 113 -6.59 17.07 13.13
N THR A 114 -7.79 17.17 13.70
CA THR A 114 -9.05 17.44 13.00
C THR A 114 -9.38 18.92 13.05
N ARG A 115 -9.30 19.61 11.92
CA ARG A 115 -9.53 21.06 11.80
C ARG A 115 -10.30 21.42 10.55
N GLU A 116 -10.98 22.53 10.60
CA GLU A 116 -11.48 23.21 9.41
C GLU A 116 -10.34 23.63 8.47
N MET A 117 -10.64 23.78 7.21
CA MET A 117 -9.69 24.25 6.20
C MET A 117 -9.49 25.78 6.30
N PRO A 118 -8.22 26.29 6.37
CA PRO A 118 -6.96 25.56 6.52
C PRO A 118 -6.61 25.22 7.97
N PRO A 119 -5.88 24.16 8.28
CA PRO A 119 -5.19 23.25 7.35
C PRO A 119 -6.05 22.10 6.84
N GLY A 120 -7.26 21.86 7.34
CA GLY A 120 -8.02 20.63 7.21
C GLY A 120 -7.48 19.57 8.16
N HIS A 121 -7.73 18.32 7.82
CA HIS A 121 -7.28 17.18 8.62
C HIS A 121 -5.84 16.79 8.32
N ILE A 122 -5.08 16.50 9.35
CA ILE A 122 -3.65 16.15 9.26
C ILE A 122 -3.36 14.98 10.18
N ASN A 123 -2.87 13.89 9.62
CA ASN A 123 -2.39 12.77 10.40
C ASN A 123 -0.94 12.96 10.87
N ALA A 124 -0.69 12.54 12.10
CA ALA A 124 0.64 12.35 12.66
C ALA A 124 0.79 10.89 13.09
N VAL A 125 1.69 10.14 12.48
CA VAL A 125 1.95 8.74 12.80
C VAL A 125 3.35 8.57 13.38
N PHE A 126 3.58 7.47 14.13
CA PHE A 126 4.77 7.25 14.96
C PHE A 126 4.91 8.25 16.11
N VAL A 127 3.78 8.71 16.65
CA VAL A 127 3.78 9.55 17.85
C VAL A 127 4.06 8.69 19.09
N LYS A 128 4.71 9.27 20.09
CA LYS A 128 4.92 8.62 21.39
C LYS A 128 3.75 8.84 22.33
N ASP A 129 3.14 10.03 22.25
CA ASP A 129 1.99 10.43 23.06
C ASP A 129 1.07 11.35 22.24
N ALA A 130 -0.07 10.83 21.83
CA ALA A 130 -1.09 11.58 21.09
C ALA A 130 -1.74 12.69 21.93
N ASN A 131 -1.79 12.54 23.29
CA ASN A 131 -2.34 13.60 24.14
C ASN A 131 -1.57 14.92 24.01
N ALA A 132 -0.27 14.84 23.76
CA ALA A 132 0.58 16.00 23.59
C ALA A 132 0.29 16.81 22.31
N LEU A 133 -0.53 16.28 21.39
CA LEU A 133 -0.94 16.93 20.16
C LEU A 133 -2.20 17.78 20.34
N LEU A 134 -2.96 17.53 21.42
CA LEU A 134 -4.26 18.20 21.66
C LEU A 134 -4.05 19.65 22.11
N HIS A 135 -4.13 20.58 21.17
CA HIS A 135 -4.01 22.02 21.38
C HIS A 135 -5.14 22.78 20.69
N LYS A 136 -5.46 23.98 21.18
CA LYS A 136 -6.41 24.88 20.48
C LYS A 136 -5.93 25.30 19.11
N ASP A 137 -4.63 25.54 19.00
CA ASP A 137 -3.95 25.94 17.78
C ASP A 137 -3.37 24.72 17.06
N SER A 138 -3.74 24.54 15.79
CA SER A 138 -3.30 23.41 14.96
C SER A 138 -1.79 23.39 14.73
N LEU A 139 -1.17 24.59 14.58
CA LEU A 139 0.28 24.67 14.38
C LEU A 139 1.04 24.09 15.58
N THR A 140 0.61 24.42 16.79
CA THR A 140 1.21 23.87 18.01
C THR A 140 1.07 22.34 18.07
N GLY A 141 -0.09 21.78 17.74
CA GLY A 141 -0.28 20.32 17.67
C GLY A 141 0.66 19.66 16.66
N ILE A 142 0.75 20.22 15.45
CA ILE A 142 1.65 19.75 14.38
C ILE A 142 3.13 19.85 14.81
N GLN A 143 3.51 20.92 15.49
CA GLN A 143 4.87 21.09 16.03
C GLN A 143 5.18 20.06 17.13
N GLN A 144 4.22 19.73 18.00
CA GLN A 144 4.39 18.69 19.01
C GLN A 144 4.55 17.31 18.38
N ALA A 145 3.80 17.00 17.29
CA ALA A 145 4.01 15.79 16.52
C ALA A 145 5.43 15.72 15.95
N ASN A 146 5.88 16.79 15.30
CA ASN A 146 7.25 16.90 14.75
C ASN A 146 8.33 16.75 15.82
N LYS A 147 8.14 17.36 17.01
CA LYS A 147 9.05 17.21 18.16
C LYS A 147 9.21 15.76 18.60
N GLN A 148 8.16 14.95 18.48
CA GLN A 148 8.20 13.52 18.76
C GLN A 148 8.84 12.71 17.64
N GLY A 149 9.19 13.34 16.51
CA GLY A 149 9.71 12.69 15.31
C GLY A 149 8.62 11.98 14.51
N ALA A 150 7.36 12.37 14.64
CA ALA A 150 6.26 11.81 13.88
C ALA A 150 6.38 12.14 12.39
N PHE A 151 5.90 11.23 11.55
CA PHE A 151 5.64 11.51 10.14
C PHE A 151 4.26 12.16 10.02
N VAL A 152 4.21 13.36 9.47
CA VAL A 152 3.00 14.19 9.38
C VAL A 152 2.56 14.29 7.93
N PHE A 153 1.26 14.05 7.64
CA PHE A 153 0.73 14.13 6.30
C PHE A 153 -0.67 14.73 6.24
N TRP A 154 -1.00 15.34 5.11
CA TRP A 154 -2.29 15.98 4.85
C TRP A 154 -3.28 14.97 4.30
N ASN A 155 -4.44 14.85 4.98
CA ASN A 155 -5.49 13.90 4.70
C ASN A 155 -6.45 14.43 3.62
N HIS A 156 -7.01 13.53 2.81
CA HIS A 156 -8.11 13.75 1.85
C HIS A 156 -8.22 15.21 1.34
N PRO A 157 -7.17 15.76 0.68
CA PRO A 157 -7.06 17.19 0.36
C PRO A 157 -8.14 17.69 -0.62
N ASN A 158 -8.86 16.79 -1.25
CA ASN A 158 -9.95 17.02 -2.19
C ASN A 158 -11.35 16.74 -1.60
N TRP A 159 -11.45 16.46 -0.29
CA TRP A 159 -12.72 16.14 0.37
C TRP A 159 -13.74 17.27 0.17
N ASP A 160 -14.96 16.93 -0.27
CA ASP A 160 -16.00 17.88 -0.68
C ASP A 160 -16.54 18.73 0.46
N ALA A 161 -16.45 18.26 1.73
CA ALA A 161 -16.75 19.08 2.90
C ALA A 161 -15.84 20.31 3.01
N HIS A 162 -14.55 20.14 2.67
CA HIS A 162 -13.55 21.20 2.69
C HIS A 162 -13.36 21.88 1.32
N ARG A 163 -13.65 21.17 0.23
CA ARG A 163 -13.45 21.60 -1.16
C ARG A 163 -14.69 21.30 -2.00
N LYS A 164 -15.59 22.25 -2.11
CA LYS A 164 -16.88 22.06 -2.82
C LYS A 164 -16.75 21.71 -4.30
N ASP A 165 -15.59 21.93 -4.87
CA ASP A 165 -15.24 21.57 -6.24
C ASP A 165 -14.42 20.27 -6.34
N GLY A 166 -14.10 19.63 -5.18
CA GLY A 166 -13.30 18.40 -5.12
C GLY A 166 -11.84 18.56 -5.57
N ILE A 167 -11.33 19.81 -5.67
CA ILE A 167 -9.98 20.09 -6.19
C ILE A 167 -9.00 20.35 -5.04
N ALA A 168 -7.99 19.50 -4.91
CA ALA A 168 -6.90 19.71 -3.95
C ALA A 168 -6.03 20.90 -4.34
N ARG A 169 -5.78 21.83 -3.39
CA ARG A 169 -4.91 22.99 -3.60
C ARG A 169 -4.32 23.48 -2.28
N LEU A 170 -3.06 23.91 -2.34
CA LEU A 170 -2.35 24.43 -1.15
C LEU A 170 -2.83 25.83 -0.76
N GLU A 171 -3.23 25.96 0.51
CA GLU A 171 -3.40 27.25 1.15
C GLU A 171 -2.06 27.81 1.66
N PRO A 172 -1.95 29.09 2.02
CA PRO A 172 -0.74 29.68 2.59
C PRO A 172 -0.20 28.89 3.79
N PHE A 173 -1.07 28.35 4.63
CA PHE A 173 -0.68 27.57 5.79
C PHE A 173 -0.02 26.24 5.41
N HIS A 174 -0.52 25.52 4.40
CA HIS A 174 0.15 24.31 3.91
C HIS A 174 1.54 24.61 3.34
N LYS A 175 1.68 25.71 2.58
CA LYS A 175 2.97 26.16 2.06
C LYS A 175 3.95 26.45 3.20
N PHE A 176 3.48 27.10 4.26
CA PHE A 176 4.26 27.35 5.48
C PHE A 176 4.73 26.03 6.12
N LEU A 177 3.82 25.04 6.29
CA LEU A 177 4.17 23.74 6.86
C LEU A 177 5.23 23.02 6.02
N ILE A 178 5.08 23.01 4.70
CA ILE A 178 6.04 22.37 3.78
C ILE A 178 7.41 23.07 3.87
N GLN A 179 7.45 24.40 3.80
CA GLN A 179 8.69 25.18 3.85
C GLN A 179 9.44 24.99 5.17
N ASN A 180 8.72 24.79 6.27
CA ASN A 180 9.30 24.57 7.59
C ASN A 180 9.50 23.06 7.91
N LYS A 181 9.32 22.16 6.92
CA LYS A 181 9.45 20.70 7.07
C LYS A 181 8.57 20.12 8.19
N LEU A 182 7.38 20.68 8.36
CA LEU A 182 6.37 20.23 9.32
C LEU A 182 5.31 19.34 8.68
N LEU A 183 5.25 19.28 7.35
CA LEU A 183 4.38 18.41 6.55
C LEU A 183 5.26 17.60 5.59
N HIS A 184 5.12 16.28 5.60
CA HIS A 184 6.02 15.35 4.92
C HIS A 184 5.34 14.56 3.81
N GLY A 185 4.02 14.34 3.92
CA GLY A 185 3.24 13.54 2.97
C GLY A 185 1.87 14.13 2.68
N ILE A 186 1.18 13.52 1.73
CA ILE A 186 -0.17 13.88 1.30
C ILE A 186 -0.90 12.63 0.81
N GLU A 187 -2.16 12.48 1.15
CA GLU A 187 -3.02 11.46 0.57
C GLU A 187 -3.37 11.83 -0.86
N VAL A 188 -2.99 10.97 -1.79
CA VAL A 188 -3.42 11.04 -3.20
C VAL A 188 -4.60 10.13 -3.46
N VAL A 189 -4.74 9.10 -2.62
CA VAL A 189 -5.91 8.22 -2.54
C VAL A 189 -6.38 8.20 -1.09
N ASN A 190 -7.67 8.39 -0.90
CA ASN A 190 -8.33 8.24 0.39
C ASN A 190 -9.69 7.58 0.15
N GLU A 191 -10.06 6.58 0.97
CA GLU A 191 -11.26 5.77 0.78
C GLU A 191 -11.38 5.22 -0.65
N THR A 192 -12.33 5.76 -1.42
CA THR A 192 -12.62 5.37 -2.81
C THR A 192 -12.26 6.46 -3.82
N THR A 193 -11.57 7.51 -3.41
CA THR A 193 -11.23 8.65 -4.25
C THR A 193 -9.74 8.71 -4.59
N PHE A 194 -9.43 9.10 -5.82
CA PHE A 194 -8.09 9.43 -6.29
C PHE A 194 -8.07 10.89 -6.76
N SER A 195 -7.07 11.66 -6.33
CA SER A 195 -6.89 13.05 -6.73
C SER A 195 -5.62 13.23 -7.57
N GLU A 196 -5.80 13.55 -8.85
CA GLU A 196 -4.69 13.93 -9.74
C GLU A 196 -3.98 15.20 -9.26
N GLU A 197 -4.73 16.15 -8.69
CA GLU A 197 -4.20 17.40 -8.16
C GLU A 197 -3.34 17.14 -6.93
N ALA A 198 -3.77 16.27 -6.02
CA ALA A 198 -2.96 15.87 -4.87
C ALA A 198 -1.67 15.17 -5.31
N LEU A 199 -1.73 14.32 -6.35
CA LEU A 199 -0.54 13.71 -6.95
C LEU A 199 0.40 14.76 -7.55
N SER A 200 -0.15 15.76 -8.25
CA SER A 200 0.64 16.88 -8.77
C SER A 200 1.35 17.63 -7.67
N LEU A 201 0.64 17.98 -6.58
CA LEU A 201 1.20 18.65 -5.40
C LEU A 201 2.28 17.81 -4.72
N ALA A 202 2.07 16.49 -4.59
CA ALA A 202 3.06 15.57 -4.02
C ALA A 202 4.37 15.59 -4.80
N LEU A 203 4.29 15.53 -6.12
CA LEU A 203 5.46 15.52 -7.01
C LEU A 203 6.19 16.89 -7.00
N GLU A 204 5.44 18.00 -7.12
CA GLU A 204 5.97 19.35 -7.15
C GLU A 204 6.68 19.73 -5.84
N HIS A 205 6.06 19.42 -4.71
CA HIS A 205 6.56 19.81 -3.38
C HIS A 205 7.36 18.71 -2.68
N LYS A 206 7.65 17.60 -3.38
CA LYS A 206 8.41 16.46 -2.85
C LYS A 206 7.80 15.88 -1.56
N LEU A 207 6.48 15.81 -1.49
CA LEU A 207 5.76 15.13 -0.43
C LEU A 207 5.69 13.62 -0.71
N THR A 208 5.58 12.83 0.34
CA THR A 208 5.38 11.39 0.23
C THR A 208 3.97 11.11 -0.27
N ILE A 209 3.86 10.28 -1.30
CA ILE A 209 2.60 9.86 -1.92
C ILE A 209 1.99 8.75 -1.07
N LEU A 210 0.77 8.95 -0.56
CA LEU A 210 0.06 8.01 0.30
C LEU A 210 -1.30 7.65 -0.28
N GLY A 211 -1.71 6.40 -0.02
CA GLY A 211 -3.07 5.92 -0.20
C GLY A 211 -3.50 5.21 1.07
N THR A 212 -4.64 5.58 1.61
CA THR A 212 -5.14 5.17 2.92
C THR A 212 -6.61 4.83 2.87
N SER A 213 -7.08 4.02 3.80
CA SER A 213 -8.48 3.61 3.81
C SER A 213 -9.41 4.62 4.46
N ASP A 214 -8.94 5.37 5.46
CA ASP A 214 -9.79 6.24 6.28
C ASP A 214 -11.04 5.49 6.78
N ILE A 215 -10.86 4.22 7.12
CA ILE A 215 -11.97 3.29 7.34
C ILE A 215 -12.66 3.55 8.67
N HIS A 216 -13.95 3.78 8.62
CA HIS A 216 -14.82 3.98 9.78
C HIS A 216 -15.65 2.74 10.09
N GLY A 217 -16.24 2.10 9.08
CA GLY A 217 -17.00 0.84 9.19
C GLY A 217 -16.13 -0.41 9.06
N LEU A 218 -16.76 -1.56 8.75
CA LEU A 218 -16.04 -2.78 8.42
C LEU A 218 -15.44 -2.71 7.00
N THR A 219 -14.22 -3.17 6.84
CA THR A 219 -13.54 -3.19 5.52
C THR A 219 -14.26 -4.05 4.50
N ASP A 220 -14.87 -5.17 4.92
CA ASP A 220 -15.71 -6.03 4.07
C ASP A 220 -16.88 -5.27 3.43
N TRP A 221 -17.46 -4.31 4.17
CA TRP A 221 -18.59 -3.51 3.67
C TRP A 221 -18.15 -2.40 2.73
N ALA A 222 -17.00 -1.78 3.04
CA ALA A 222 -16.50 -0.65 2.26
C ALA A 222 -15.86 -1.10 0.93
N TYR A 223 -15.16 -2.24 0.91
CA TYR A 223 -14.28 -2.62 -0.20
C TYR A 223 -14.63 -3.94 -0.89
N ASN A 224 -15.77 -4.59 -0.52
CA ASN A 224 -16.22 -5.83 -1.17
C ASN A 224 -15.11 -6.91 -1.28
N LEU A 225 -14.42 -7.17 -0.16
CA LEU A 225 -13.25 -8.05 -0.10
C LEU A 225 -13.55 -9.46 -0.64
N SER A 226 -14.79 -9.97 -0.43
CA SER A 226 -15.22 -11.29 -0.90
C SER A 226 -15.18 -11.46 -2.43
N ASN A 227 -15.23 -10.36 -3.17
CA ASN A 227 -15.17 -10.33 -4.63
C ASN A 227 -13.82 -9.79 -5.16
N GLY A 228 -12.78 -9.82 -4.33
CA GLY A 228 -11.43 -9.40 -4.71
C GLY A 228 -11.17 -7.91 -4.63
N GLY A 229 -12.09 -7.12 -4.05
CA GLY A 229 -11.83 -5.72 -3.71
C GLY A 229 -10.81 -5.61 -2.57
N HIS A 230 -10.23 -4.45 -2.39
CA HIS A 230 -9.26 -4.18 -1.31
C HIS A 230 -9.30 -2.70 -0.93
N ARG A 231 -8.92 -2.40 0.31
CA ARG A 231 -8.69 -1.01 0.72
C ARG A 231 -7.51 -0.41 -0.04
N PRO A 232 -7.40 0.91 -0.17
CA PRO A 232 -6.14 1.53 -0.59
C PRO A 232 -4.99 1.10 0.32
N ILE A 233 -3.86 0.74 -0.29
CA ILE A 233 -2.66 0.29 0.43
C ILE A 233 -1.47 1.15 0.00
N THR A 234 -0.74 1.68 0.99
CA THR A 234 0.57 2.25 0.74
C THR A 234 1.64 1.17 0.93
N PHE A 235 2.30 0.76 -0.15
CA PHE A 235 3.49 -0.08 -0.07
C PHE A 235 4.71 0.77 0.19
N VAL A 236 5.53 0.34 1.13
CA VAL A 236 6.76 1.03 1.52
C VAL A 236 7.95 0.14 1.21
N SER A 237 8.91 0.66 0.42
CA SER A 237 10.14 -0.06 0.08
C SER A 237 11.18 0.11 1.19
N VAL A 238 11.54 -0.97 1.85
CA VAL A 238 12.43 -0.98 3.03
C VAL A 238 13.55 -2.02 2.90
N ARG A 239 14.58 -1.91 3.74
CA ARG A 239 15.67 -2.89 3.84
C ARG A 239 15.56 -3.83 5.02
N ASP A 240 14.76 -3.50 6.02
CA ASP A 240 14.32 -4.39 7.08
C ASP A 240 12.84 -4.15 7.38
N LYS A 241 12.23 -5.04 8.18
CA LYS A 241 10.78 -5.04 8.38
C LYS A 241 10.33 -4.31 9.64
N SER A 242 11.21 -3.54 10.29
CA SER A 242 10.87 -2.80 11.49
C SER A 242 9.99 -1.58 11.20
N ALA A 243 9.20 -1.16 12.18
CA ALA A 243 8.43 0.08 12.12
C ALA A 243 9.33 1.30 11.90
N GLU A 244 10.53 1.29 12.44
CA GLU A 244 11.49 2.39 12.25
C GLU A 244 11.99 2.47 10.80
N ALA A 245 12.25 1.32 10.15
CA ALA A 245 12.60 1.29 8.72
C ALA A 245 11.44 1.81 7.84
N VAL A 246 10.19 1.46 8.19
CA VAL A 246 9.01 2.04 7.53
C VAL A 246 8.98 3.55 7.69
N LYS A 247 9.17 4.04 8.92
CA LYS A 247 9.21 5.48 9.21
C LYS A 247 10.28 6.21 8.40
N GLU A 248 11.50 5.69 8.38
CA GLU A 248 12.61 6.26 7.58
C GLU A 248 12.25 6.27 6.08
N ALA A 249 11.68 5.20 5.57
CA ALA A 249 11.29 5.08 4.17
C ALA A 249 10.16 6.06 3.79
N LEU A 250 9.22 6.32 4.70
CA LEU A 250 8.20 7.36 4.51
C LEU A 250 8.84 8.74 4.38
N PHE A 251 9.76 9.12 5.26
CA PHE A 251 10.49 10.39 5.13
C PHE A 251 11.32 10.49 3.84
N ASN A 252 11.80 9.35 3.35
CA ASN A 252 12.55 9.24 2.10
C ASN A 252 11.64 9.05 0.86
N ARG A 253 10.32 9.13 1.01
CA ARG A 253 9.32 9.03 -0.07
C ARG A 253 9.42 7.71 -0.85
N GLN A 254 9.75 6.60 -0.16
CA GLN A 254 9.91 5.27 -0.73
C GLN A 254 8.56 4.53 -0.75
N THR A 255 7.53 5.14 -1.38
CA THR A 255 6.15 4.65 -1.37
C THR A 255 5.57 4.45 -2.77
N VAL A 256 4.71 3.44 -2.88
CA VAL A 256 3.85 3.18 -4.04
C VAL A 256 2.46 2.86 -3.50
N VAL A 257 1.43 3.48 -4.05
CA VAL A 257 0.03 3.26 -3.67
C VAL A 257 -0.60 2.22 -4.60
N TRP A 258 -1.33 1.27 -4.04
CA TRP A 258 -2.23 0.40 -4.76
C TRP A 258 -3.68 0.79 -4.45
N PHE A 259 -4.43 1.12 -5.50
CA PHE A 259 -5.83 1.51 -5.42
C PHE A 259 -6.61 0.92 -6.59
N ASN A 260 -7.57 0.05 -6.31
CA ASN A 260 -8.23 -0.77 -7.33
C ASN A 260 -7.18 -1.49 -8.19
N ASP A 261 -7.21 -1.31 -9.51
CA ASP A 261 -6.19 -1.85 -10.42
C ASP A 261 -5.00 -0.91 -10.65
N LEU A 262 -4.96 0.28 -10.01
CA LEU A 262 -3.94 1.30 -10.23
C LEU A 262 -2.75 1.14 -9.29
N ILE A 263 -1.56 1.40 -9.82
CA ILE A 263 -0.32 1.61 -9.07
C ILE A 263 0.08 3.05 -9.25
N ILE A 264 0.23 3.80 -8.15
CA ILE A 264 0.46 5.23 -8.17
C ILE A 264 1.72 5.55 -7.38
N GLY A 265 2.64 6.32 -7.96
CA GLY A 265 3.87 6.68 -7.25
C GLY A 265 4.91 7.37 -8.10
N GLN A 266 6.12 7.52 -7.56
CA GLN A 266 7.25 8.06 -8.31
C GLN A 266 7.70 7.07 -9.39
N GLU A 267 8.02 7.60 -10.58
CA GLU A 267 8.42 6.84 -11.76
C GLU A 267 9.50 5.80 -11.46
N ALA A 268 10.57 6.19 -10.77
CA ALA A 268 11.68 5.29 -10.45
C ALA A 268 11.28 4.10 -9.56
N LEU A 269 10.34 4.32 -8.61
CA LEU A 269 9.87 3.26 -7.72
C LEU A 269 8.92 2.29 -8.42
N ILE A 270 8.02 2.81 -9.26
CA ILE A 270 7.12 1.96 -10.06
C ILE A 270 7.93 1.16 -11.08
N ALA A 271 8.91 1.77 -11.76
CA ALA A 271 9.79 1.08 -12.69
C ALA A 271 10.57 -0.07 -12.01
N LYS A 272 11.09 0.18 -10.79
CA LYS A 272 11.72 -0.84 -9.96
C LYS A 272 10.75 -1.98 -9.62
N LEU A 273 9.55 -1.66 -9.17
CA LEU A 273 8.52 -2.64 -8.82
C LEU A 273 8.18 -3.52 -10.04
N ILE A 274 8.02 -2.94 -11.22
CA ILE A 274 7.75 -3.67 -12.47
C ILE A 274 8.93 -4.57 -12.83
N GLN A 275 10.15 -4.07 -12.77
CA GLN A 275 11.36 -4.84 -13.04
C GLN A 275 11.50 -6.07 -12.13
N GLU A 276 11.13 -5.96 -10.86
CA GLU A 276 11.21 -7.03 -9.88
C GLU A 276 10.08 -8.08 -10.05
N ASN A 277 8.97 -7.71 -10.69
CA ASN A 277 7.77 -8.53 -10.74
C ASN A 277 7.39 -9.04 -12.13
N ILE A 278 7.82 -8.42 -13.21
CA ILE A 278 7.59 -8.88 -14.57
C ILE A 278 8.87 -9.49 -15.14
N ASP A 279 8.78 -10.77 -15.49
CA ASP A 279 9.91 -11.53 -16.01
C ASP A 279 9.63 -12.00 -17.44
N PHE A 280 10.53 -11.67 -18.34
CA PHE A 280 10.55 -12.18 -19.71
C PHE A 280 11.53 -13.33 -19.77
N GLY A 281 11.03 -14.54 -19.91
CA GLY A 281 11.84 -15.75 -20.03
C GLY A 281 12.67 -15.80 -21.31
N THR A 282 13.51 -16.82 -21.45
CA THR A 282 14.33 -17.02 -22.64
C THR A 282 13.46 -17.21 -23.89
N PRO A 283 13.72 -16.42 -24.96
CA PRO A 283 12.96 -16.55 -26.19
C PRO A 283 13.31 -17.82 -26.94
N SER A 284 12.37 -18.31 -27.77
CA SER A 284 12.57 -19.46 -28.66
C SER A 284 11.92 -19.20 -30.00
N TYR A 285 12.37 -19.92 -31.05
CA TYR A 285 11.78 -19.92 -32.37
C TYR A 285 11.40 -21.35 -32.78
N ALA A 286 10.30 -21.49 -33.52
CA ALA A 286 10.02 -22.71 -34.25
C ALA A 286 10.97 -22.82 -35.45
N GLU A 287 11.29 -24.07 -35.92
CA GLU A 287 12.39 -24.35 -36.83
C GLU A 287 12.42 -23.47 -38.10
N ASP A 288 11.27 -23.27 -38.76
CA ASP A 288 11.16 -22.54 -40.03
C ASP A 288 10.44 -21.19 -39.91
N LEU A 289 10.22 -20.67 -38.71
CA LEU A 289 9.42 -19.46 -38.50
C LEU A 289 10.26 -18.33 -37.86
N SER A 290 9.99 -17.10 -38.30
CA SER A 290 10.47 -15.88 -37.63
C SER A 290 9.45 -15.38 -36.62
N LEU A 291 8.88 -16.32 -35.84
CA LEU A 291 7.94 -16.05 -34.75
C LEU A 291 8.63 -16.34 -33.43
N MET A 292 9.07 -15.29 -32.75
CA MET A 292 9.67 -15.41 -31.43
C MET A 292 8.62 -15.69 -30.38
N LYS A 293 8.75 -16.79 -29.66
CA LYS A 293 7.91 -17.11 -28.50
C LYS A 293 8.65 -16.74 -27.23
N VAL A 294 8.00 -16.01 -26.37
CA VAL A 294 8.52 -15.64 -25.05
C VAL A 294 7.44 -15.79 -23.99
N LYS A 295 7.78 -16.45 -22.88
CA LYS A 295 6.92 -16.53 -21.70
C LYS A 295 7.12 -15.28 -20.87
N VAL A 296 6.03 -14.58 -20.57
CA VAL A 296 6.02 -13.42 -19.66
C VAL A 296 5.32 -13.81 -18.38
N THR A 297 6.01 -13.65 -17.25
CA THR A 297 5.50 -14.05 -15.93
C THR A 297 5.33 -12.82 -15.05
N ASN A 298 4.14 -12.66 -14.50
CA ASN A 298 3.84 -11.68 -13.45
C ASN A 298 3.92 -12.40 -12.08
N LYS A 299 4.89 -11.99 -11.27
CA LYS A 299 5.15 -12.53 -9.93
C LYS A 299 4.38 -11.78 -8.83
N SER A 300 3.73 -10.64 -9.17
CA SER A 300 2.99 -9.82 -8.22
C SER A 300 1.54 -10.27 -8.03
N SER A 301 0.90 -9.77 -6.98
CA SER A 301 -0.53 -9.96 -6.73
C SER A 301 -1.42 -9.00 -7.53
N LEU A 302 -0.86 -8.15 -8.38
CA LEU A 302 -1.59 -7.20 -9.22
C LEU A 302 -1.50 -7.58 -10.70
N PRO A 303 -2.56 -7.37 -11.49
CA PRO A 303 -2.47 -7.44 -12.95
C PRO A 303 -1.74 -6.20 -13.50
N PHE A 304 -1.04 -6.36 -14.63
CA PHE A 304 -0.49 -5.23 -15.39
C PHE A 304 -1.16 -5.11 -16.74
N GLN A 305 -1.66 -3.92 -17.05
CA GLN A 305 -2.27 -3.58 -18.33
C GLN A 305 -1.18 -2.96 -19.22
N MET A 306 -0.82 -3.69 -20.29
CA MET A 306 0.32 -3.36 -21.14
C MET A 306 -0.15 -2.87 -22.50
N GLU A 307 0.36 -1.74 -22.97
CA GLU A 307 0.29 -1.29 -24.35
C GLU A 307 1.68 -1.36 -24.96
N TYR A 308 1.87 -2.21 -25.95
CA TYR A 308 3.14 -2.27 -26.70
C TYR A 308 3.24 -1.08 -27.65
N THR A 309 4.34 -0.33 -27.57
CA THR A 309 4.56 0.92 -28.32
C THR A 309 5.66 0.82 -29.36
N GLY A 310 6.26 -0.39 -29.56
CA GLY A 310 7.33 -0.61 -30.53
C GLY A 310 6.83 -1.01 -31.92
N GLU A 311 7.78 -1.44 -32.76
CA GLU A 311 7.52 -1.71 -34.19
C GLU A 311 7.04 -3.14 -34.51
N TYR A 312 7.14 -4.07 -33.56
CA TYR A 312 6.69 -5.45 -33.79
C TYR A 312 5.16 -5.56 -33.68
N SER A 313 4.62 -6.64 -34.18
CA SER A 313 3.25 -7.05 -33.90
C SER A 313 3.22 -8.47 -33.33
N PHE A 314 2.15 -8.79 -32.60
CA PHE A 314 1.95 -10.12 -32.02
C PHE A 314 1.13 -11.00 -32.95
N HIS A 315 1.36 -12.32 -32.93
CA HIS A 315 0.69 -13.25 -33.82
C HIS A 315 -0.78 -13.48 -33.45
N GLN A 316 -1.10 -13.63 -32.16
CA GLN A 316 -2.44 -13.99 -31.71
C GLN A 316 -2.98 -13.02 -30.65
N ARG A 317 -2.46 -11.81 -30.60
CA ARG A 317 -2.78 -10.83 -29.54
C ARG A 317 -2.71 -9.42 -30.12
N SER A 318 -3.49 -8.50 -29.56
CA SER A 318 -3.37 -7.07 -29.87
C SER A 318 -2.14 -6.47 -29.17
N SER A 319 -1.81 -5.22 -29.49
CA SER A 319 -0.78 -4.46 -28.79
C SER A 319 -1.17 -4.12 -27.35
N VAL A 320 -2.46 -4.16 -27.02
CA VAL A 320 -2.96 -3.94 -25.65
C VAL A 320 -3.43 -5.26 -25.07
N PHE A 321 -2.90 -5.62 -23.89
CA PHE A 321 -3.23 -6.86 -23.19
C PHE A 321 -2.94 -6.75 -21.70
N THR A 322 -3.48 -7.68 -20.92
CA THR A 322 -3.23 -7.79 -19.48
C THR A 322 -2.31 -8.99 -19.21
N ILE A 323 -1.34 -8.79 -18.32
CA ILE A 323 -0.58 -9.87 -17.67
C ILE A 323 -1.24 -10.10 -16.31
N PRO A 324 -2.00 -11.21 -16.13
CA PRO A 324 -2.74 -11.42 -14.88
C PRO A 324 -1.82 -11.58 -13.68
N ALA A 325 -2.33 -11.28 -12.49
CA ALA A 325 -1.61 -11.47 -11.22
C ALA A 325 -1.20 -12.94 -11.03
N LYS A 326 0.01 -13.19 -10.50
CA LYS A 326 0.54 -14.54 -10.20
C LYS A 326 0.42 -15.52 -11.36
N ALA A 327 0.51 -15.04 -12.59
CA ALA A 327 0.30 -15.84 -13.79
C ALA A 327 1.36 -15.60 -14.86
N SER A 328 1.36 -16.46 -15.88
CA SER A 328 2.21 -16.31 -17.07
C SER A 328 1.34 -16.30 -18.33
N ILE A 329 1.77 -15.55 -19.30
CA ILE A 329 1.23 -15.56 -20.66
C ILE A 329 2.35 -15.89 -21.66
N GLU A 330 1.99 -16.37 -22.85
CA GLU A 330 2.93 -16.49 -23.97
C GLU A 330 2.69 -15.31 -24.93
N LEU A 331 3.76 -14.63 -25.32
CA LEU A 331 3.77 -13.68 -26.42
C LEU A 331 4.43 -14.33 -27.62
N ILE A 332 3.79 -14.23 -28.79
CA ILE A 332 4.33 -14.67 -30.08
C ILE A 332 4.56 -13.43 -30.92
N ILE A 333 5.81 -13.06 -31.07
CA ILE A 333 6.26 -11.80 -31.67
C ILE A 333 6.71 -12.06 -33.12
N LYS A 334 6.23 -11.26 -34.06
CA LYS A 334 6.61 -11.32 -35.46
C LYS A 334 7.88 -10.50 -35.70
N THR A 335 9.03 -11.15 -35.72
CA THR A 335 10.37 -10.50 -35.76
C THR A 335 11.00 -10.44 -37.16
N LYS A 336 10.29 -10.60 -38.24
CA LYS A 336 10.81 -10.62 -39.63
C LYS A 336 12.00 -11.58 -39.85
N THR A 337 13.03 -11.54 -38.99
CA THR A 337 14.18 -12.40 -38.95
C THR A 337 14.38 -13.03 -37.58
N LYS A 338 15.23 -14.06 -37.43
CA LYS A 338 15.54 -14.65 -36.13
C LYS A 338 16.55 -13.75 -35.38
N GLU A 339 16.04 -12.95 -34.43
CA GLU A 339 16.84 -12.07 -33.57
C GLU A 339 17.36 -12.82 -32.34
N LYS A 340 18.57 -12.49 -31.86
CA LYS A 340 19.13 -13.02 -30.62
C LYS A 340 18.58 -12.27 -29.38
N SER A 341 18.30 -10.99 -29.56
CA SER A 341 17.71 -10.13 -28.51
C SER A 341 16.89 -9.04 -29.15
N ILE A 342 15.82 -8.65 -28.48
CA ILE A 342 14.96 -7.54 -28.91
C ILE A 342 14.60 -6.67 -27.71
N GLU A 343 14.37 -5.40 -27.96
CA GLU A 343 13.79 -4.47 -26.99
C GLU A 343 12.29 -4.38 -27.21
N LEU A 344 11.54 -4.48 -26.13
CA LEU A 344 10.09 -4.40 -26.12
C LEU A 344 9.64 -3.21 -25.27
N PRO A 345 9.42 -2.04 -25.88
CA PRO A 345 8.88 -0.89 -25.18
C PRO A 345 7.39 -1.06 -24.93
N PHE A 346 6.97 -0.81 -23.70
CA PHE A 346 5.57 -0.82 -23.26
C PHE A 346 5.23 0.45 -22.51
N ARG A 347 3.98 0.87 -22.66
CA ARG A 347 3.30 1.75 -21.71
C ARG A 347 2.47 0.89 -20.78
N VAL A 348 2.65 1.06 -19.46
CA VAL A 348 1.89 0.34 -18.44
C VAL A 348 0.69 1.18 -18.04
N LEU A 349 -0.49 0.86 -18.58
CA LEU A 349 -1.70 1.71 -18.53
C LEU A 349 -2.30 1.86 -17.14
N ASN A 350 -1.96 1.00 -16.21
CA ASN A 350 -2.40 1.08 -14.82
C ASN A 350 -1.27 1.50 -13.84
N ALA A 351 -0.16 2.02 -14.35
CA ALA A 351 0.96 2.55 -13.57
C ALA A 351 1.03 4.08 -13.73
N ILE A 352 0.52 4.80 -12.73
CA ILE A 352 0.36 6.26 -12.75
C ILE A 352 1.58 6.92 -12.11
N ILE A 353 2.31 7.70 -12.89
CA ILE A 353 3.53 8.41 -12.46
C ILE A 353 3.36 9.92 -12.37
N GLY A 354 2.17 10.41 -12.62
CA GLY A 354 1.77 11.82 -12.57
C GLY A 354 0.39 12.03 -13.19
N PRO A 355 -0.20 13.22 -13.09
CA PRO A 355 -1.48 13.51 -13.68
C PRO A 355 -1.54 13.12 -15.17
N LYS A 356 -2.44 12.20 -15.53
CA LYS A 356 -2.62 11.67 -16.92
C LYS A 356 -1.32 11.10 -17.52
N ARG A 357 -0.37 10.67 -16.71
CA ARG A 357 0.90 10.11 -17.15
C ARG A 357 1.07 8.68 -16.66
N PHE A 358 1.33 7.78 -17.59
CA PHE A 358 1.59 6.36 -17.37
C PHE A 358 3.08 6.07 -17.47
N LEU A 359 3.52 4.99 -16.85
CA LEU A 359 4.91 4.54 -16.96
C LEU A 359 5.18 3.95 -18.35
N ASP A 360 6.18 4.49 -19.05
CA ASP A 360 6.78 3.83 -20.22
C ASP A 360 8.00 3.01 -19.72
N TYR A 361 8.05 1.72 -20.09
CA TYR A 361 9.11 0.81 -19.66
C TYR A 361 9.54 -0.12 -20.81
N THR A 362 10.86 -0.31 -20.99
CA THR A 362 11.41 -1.18 -22.04
C THR A 362 12.02 -2.43 -21.42
N PHE A 363 11.53 -3.59 -21.85
CA PHE A 363 12.09 -4.88 -21.46
C PHE A 363 13.08 -5.36 -22.54
N LEU A 364 14.23 -5.86 -22.10
CA LEU A 364 15.21 -6.54 -22.96
C LEU A 364 14.95 -8.04 -22.90
N VAL A 365 14.61 -8.64 -24.03
CA VAL A 365 14.43 -10.09 -24.23
C VAL A 365 15.65 -10.66 -24.91
N LYS A 366 16.33 -11.64 -24.27
CA LYS A 366 17.57 -12.26 -24.77
C LYS A 366 17.76 -13.68 -24.28
#